data_618b23045f15f5c889ccab116ac7e6a5
#
_entry.id   618b23045f15f5c889ccab116ac7e6a5
#
_cell.length_a   1.000
_cell.length_b   1.000
_cell.length_c   1.000
_cell.angle_alpha   90.00
_cell.angle_beta   90.00
_cell.angle_gamma   90.00
#
_symmetry.space_group_name_H-M   'P 1'
#
loop_
_entity.id
_entity.type
_entity.pdbx_description
1 polymer ?
#
loop_
_entity_poly.entity_id
_entity_poly.type
_entity_poly.pdbx_seq_one_letter_code
_entity_poly.pdbx_strand_id
1 'polypeptide(L)'
;MVGSGALATMSQPAQAKDSSELPPPKRALTCRDEAGRSVFKSFDVTPKVVEIDSNPGLTFYELYMTEGVPGLTGLEPDPMLTGTKAFPGPEGTMFRLISYPPRRPEGYKPPPGVTFESALRELSDKVPGMGDHFERDAPGMHTSDTIDYGIVVRGEMTLELDDGQKVHLRQGDCIVQNGTRHRWRNPLPEPCLMAFISIGGKRG
;
A
#
# COMPACT_ATOMS: atom_id res chain seq x y z
N MET A 1 5.39 37.17 56.78
CA MET A 1 5.44 37.24 55.29
C MET A 1 6.06 35.96 54.78
N VAL A 2 5.24 35.10 54.23
CA VAL A 2 5.65 33.80 53.71
C VAL A 2 5.55 33.87 52.19
N GLY A 3 6.72 33.84 51.54
CA GLY A 3 6.79 33.88 50.08
C GLY A 3 6.43 32.52 49.47
N SER A 4 5.38 32.51 48.67
CA SER A 4 4.95 31.34 47.87
C SER A 4 5.82 31.25 46.63
N GLY A 5 6.69 30.25 46.57
CA GLY A 5 7.47 29.91 45.36
C GLY A 5 6.60 29.12 44.37
N ALA A 6 6.32 29.68 43.22
CA ALA A 6 5.68 28.98 42.13
C ALA A 6 6.70 28.04 41.46
N LEU A 7 6.43 26.71 41.51
CA LEU A 7 7.15 25.73 40.69
C LEU A 7 6.71 25.89 39.24
N ALA A 8 7.63 26.29 38.39
CA ALA A 8 7.47 26.26 36.94
C ALA A 8 7.51 24.80 36.47
N THR A 9 6.39 24.27 35.96
CA THR A 9 6.32 23.01 35.28
C THR A 9 7.05 23.15 33.93
N MET A 10 8.22 22.55 33.83
CA MET A 10 8.91 22.39 32.53
C MET A 10 8.12 21.41 31.67
N SER A 11 7.50 21.93 30.62
CA SER A 11 6.92 21.13 29.55
C SER A 11 8.06 20.35 28.87
N GLN A 12 7.97 19.03 28.86
CA GLN A 12 8.86 18.20 28.06
C GLN A 12 8.68 18.58 26.58
N PRO A 13 9.78 18.74 25.81
CA PRO A 13 9.68 18.94 24.38
C PRO A 13 8.98 17.73 23.75
N ALA A 14 7.95 18.00 22.93
CA ALA A 14 7.33 16.96 22.12
C ALA A 14 8.42 16.26 21.31
N GLN A 15 8.53 14.93 21.43
CA GLN A 15 9.43 14.15 20.61
C GLN A 15 9.10 14.48 19.15
N ALA A 16 10.08 15.00 18.43
CA ALA A 16 9.98 15.17 16.98
C ALA A 16 9.67 13.80 16.37
N LYS A 17 8.51 13.67 15.73
CA LYS A 17 8.19 12.49 14.91
C LYS A 17 9.34 12.32 13.92
N ASP A 18 9.90 11.11 13.88
CA ASP A 18 10.97 10.75 12.96
C ASP A 18 10.56 11.17 11.54
N SER A 19 11.35 12.08 10.94
CA SER A 19 11.06 12.66 9.63
C SER A 19 11.16 11.65 8.47
N SER A 20 11.45 10.39 8.78
CA SER A 20 11.51 9.29 7.80
C SER A 20 10.12 8.73 7.45
N GLU A 21 9.11 8.86 8.30
CA GLU A 21 7.76 8.40 8.02
C GLU A 21 6.97 9.41 7.19
N LEU A 22 6.49 8.97 6.03
CA LEU A 22 5.51 9.76 5.28
C LEU A 22 4.18 9.76 6.04
N PRO A 23 3.52 10.94 6.14
CA PRO A 23 2.15 10.94 6.64
C PRO A 23 1.27 10.09 5.70
N PRO A 24 0.21 9.44 6.23
CA PRO A 24 -0.72 8.70 5.41
C PRO A 24 -1.23 9.56 4.24
N PRO A 25 -1.21 9.02 3.01
CA PRO A 25 -1.62 9.80 1.84
C PRO A 25 -3.11 10.16 1.91
N LYS A 26 -3.42 11.41 1.58
CA LYS A 26 -4.79 11.86 1.44
C LYS A 26 -5.30 11.61 0.03
N ARG A 27 -6.58 11.28 -0.07
CA ARG A 27 -7.30 11.07 -1.34
C ARG A 27 -8.36 12.15 -1.50
N ALA A 28 -8.32 12.89 -2.61
CA ALA A 28 -9.43 13.73 -3.03
C ALA A 28 -10.41 12.87 -3.84
N LEU A 29 -11.63 12.71 -3.35
CA LEU A 29 -12.70 12.03 -4.06
C LEU A 29 -13.71 13.06 -4.56
N THR A 30 -14.01 13.02 -5.86
CA THR A 30 -14.97 13.92 -6.49
C THR A 30 -16.31 13.21 -6.73
N CYS A 31 -17.39 13.97 -6.77
CA CYS A 31 -18.73 13.47 -7.09
C CYS A 31 -19.55 14.58 -7.77
N ARG A 32 -20.83 14.29 -8.07
CA ARG A 32 -21.84 15.30 -8.44
C ARG A 32 -22.76 15.54 -7.26
N ASP A 33 -23.17 16.80 -7.07
CA ASP A 33 -24.24 17.17 -6.14
C ASP A 33 -25.63 16.97 -6.79
N GLU A 34 -26.69 17.25 -6.03
CA GLU A 34 -28.07 17.13 -6.49
C GLU A 34 -28.40 18.03 -7.70
N ALA A 35 -27.67 19.11 -7.89
CA ALA A 35 -27.79 19.99 -9.05
C ALA A 35 -26.88 19.58 -10.22
N GLY A 36 -26.19 18.41 -10.13
CA GLY A 36 -25.29 17.89 -11.15
C GLY A 36 -23.94 18.59 -11.22
N ARG A 37 -23.60 19.44 -10.29
CA ARG A 37 -22.31 20.17 -10.25
C ARG A 37 -21.21 19.28 -9.71
N SER A 38 -20.00 19.39 -10.25
CA SER A 38 -18.81 18.68 -9.76
C SER A 38 -18.34 19.30 -8.44
N VAL A 39 -18.26 18.46 -7.42
CA VAL A 39 -17.85 18.85 -6.06
C VAL A 39 -16.87 17.83 -5.46
N PHE A 40 -16.13 18.22 -4.43
CA PHE A 40 -15.38 17.26 -3.63
C PHE A 40 -16.31 16.53 -2.66
N LYS A 41 -16.34 15.20 -2.75
CA LYS A 41 -17.02 14.35 -1.77
C LYS A 41 -16.22 14.26 -0.47
N SER A 42 -14.87 14.14 -0.59
CA SER A 42 -13.94 14.12 0.53
C SER A 42 -12.54 14.53 0.11
N PHE A 43 -11.74 15.00 1.07
CA PHE A 43 -10.29 15.14 0.95
C PHE A 43 -9.66 14.74 2.29
N ASP A 44 -9.37 13.47 2.45
CA ASP A 44 -8.84 12.90 3.69
C ASP A 44 -8.02 11.63 3.42
N VAL A 45 -7.41 11.08 4.47
CA VAL A 45 -6.82 9.74 4.40
C VAL A 45 -7.87 8.75 3.93
N THR A 46 -7.47 7.80 3.09
CA THR A 46 -8.40 6.76 2.62
C THR A 46 -9.03 6.02 3.82
N PRO A 47 -10.32 5.66 3.75
CA PRO A 47 -10.96 4.92 4.85
C PRO A 47 -10.41 3.48 5.00
N LYS A 48 -9.64 2.99 4.04
CA LYS A 48 -9.08 1.65 4.05
C LYS A 48 -7.55 1.68 4.05
N VAL A 49 -6.99 1.62 5.25
CA VAL A 49 -5.56 1.45 5.51
C VAL A 49 -5.36 0.08 6.14
N VAL A 50 -4.45 -0.72 5.59
CA VAL A 50 -4.17 -2.09 6.05
C VAL A 50 -2.69 -2.22 6.39
N GLU A 51 -2.39 -2.39 7.66
CA GLU A 51 -1.05 -2.68 8.15
C GLU A 51 -0.87 -4.18 8.37
N ILE A 52 0.31 -4.71 8.01
CA ILE A 52 0.64 -6.14 8.11
C ILE A 52 1.56 -6.36 9.31
N ASP A 53 1.03 -6.92 10.38
CA ASP A 53 1.74 -7.10 11.66
C ASP A 53 2.91 -8.09 11.53
N SER A 54 2.76 -9.12 10.72
CA SER A 54 3.81 -10.10 10.42
C SER A 54 4.97 -9.51 9.61
N ASN A 55 4.76 -8.37 8.95
CA ASN A 55 5.78 -7.63 8.19
C ASN A 55 5.71 -6.13 8.52
N PRO A 56 6.15 -5.71 9.72
CA PRO A 56 6.04 -4.33 10.19
C PRO A 56 6.59 -3.32 9.18
N GLY A 57 5.79 -2.28 8.87
CA GLY A 57 6.09 -1.27 7.87
C GLY A 57 5.56 -1.59 6.47
N LEU A 58 5.01 -2.79 6.23
CA LEU A 58 4.22 -3.07 5.03
C LEU A 58 2.80 -2.56 5.26
N THR A 59 2.41 -1.52 4.51
CA THR A 59 1.10 -0.88 4.64
C THR A 59 0.46 -0.66 3.28
N PHE A 60 -0.79 -1.05 3.15
CA PHE A 60 -1.61 -0.80 1.96
C PHE A 60 -2.53 0.38 2.23
N TYR A 61 -2.49 1.38 1.38
CA TYR A 61 -3.44 2.48 1.34
C TYR A 61 -4.33 2.25 0.12
N GLU A 62 -5.51 1.69 0.34
CA GLU A 62 -6.46 1.37 -0.71
C GLU A 62 -7.23 2.64 -1.09
N LEU A 63 -7.00 3.16 -2.29
CA LEU A 63 -7.53 4.46 -2.68
C LEU A 63 -8.87 4.36 -3.40
N TYR A 64 -9.00 3.44 -4.36
CA TYR A 64 -10.23 3.24 -5.12
C TYR A 64 -10.22 1.89 -5.84
N MET A 65 -11.40 1.34 -6.12
CA MET A 65 -11.54 0.19 -7.01
C MET A 65 -12.84 0.28 -7.81
N THR A 66 -12.88 -0.42 -8.94
CA THR A 66 -14.09 -0.66 -9.71
C THR A 66 -14.27 -2.14 -9.96
N GLU A 67 -15.53 -2.57 -10.06
CA GLU A 67 -15.91 -3.92 -10.48
C GLU A 67 -16.43 -3.84 -11.90
N GLY A 68 -15.62 -4.27 -12.88
CA GLY A 68 -15.94 -4.13 -14.28
C GLY A 68 -15.89 -2.69 -14.78
N VAL A 69 -16.57 -2.40 -15.88
CA VAL A 69 -16.64 -1.07 -16.49
C VAL A 69 -17.43 -0.12 -15.57
N PRO A 70 -16.81 0.96 -15.07
CA PRO A 70 -17.47 1.85 -14.13
C PRO A 70 -18.57 2.70 -14.81
N GLY A 71 -19.68 2.92 -14.11
CA GLY A 71 -20.59 4.00 -14.42
C GLY A 71 -19.95 5.36 -14.10
N LEU A 72 -20.33 6.40 -14.84
CA LEU A 72 -19.79 7.76 -14.67
C LEU A 72 -20.88 8.76 -14.28
N THR A 73 -21.82 8.34 -13.42
CA THR A 73 -22.87 9.24 -12.93
C THR A 73 -22.33 10.28 -11.94
N GLY A 74 -21.23 9.93 -11.25
CA GLY A 74 -20.65 10.73 -10.17
C GLY A 74 -21.43 10.62 -8.85
N LEU A 75 -22.36 9.65 -8.75
CA LEU A 75 -23.19 9.40 -7.57
C LEU A 75 -22.83 8.07 -6.88
N GLU A 76 -21.89 7.34 -7.45
CA GLU A 76 -21.47 6.04 -6.96
C GLU A 76 -20.98 6.15 -5.50
N PRO A 77 -21.30 5.16 -4.64
CA PRO A 77 -20.73 5.09 -3.30
C PRO A 77 -19.22 4.88 -3.37
N ASP A 78 -18.52 5.29 -2.32
CA ASP A 78 -17.08 5.00 -2.20
C ASP A 78 -16.87 3.51 -1.93
N PRO A 79 -16.27 2.75 -2.85
CA PRO A 79 -16.09 1.31 -2.68
C PRO A 79 -15.16 0.95 -1.51
N MET A 80 -14.28 1.89 -1.09
CA MET A 80 -13.36 1.63 0.03
C MET A 80 -14.05 1.59 1.40
N LEU A 81 -15.32 1.99 1.48
CA LEU A 81 -16.12 1.83 2.70
C LEU A 81 -16.62 0.39 2.89
N THR A 82 -16.69 -0.42 1.83
CA THR A 82 -17.21 -1.79 1.87
C THR A 82 -16.16 -2.87 1.99
N GLY A 83 -14.92 -2.60 1.60
CA GLY A 83 -13.82 -3.58 1.69
C GLY A 83 -12.70 -3.34 0.71
N THR A 84 -11.83 -4.34 0.61
CA THR A 84 -10.74 -4.45 -0.36
C THR A 84 -10.54 -5.90 -0.78
N LYS A 85 -9.69 -6.13 -1.76
CA LYS A 85 -9.24 -7.44 -2.23
C LYS A 85 -7.84 -7.37 -2.81
N ALA A 86 -7.24 -8.50 -3.09
CA ALA A 86 -5.88 -8.58 -3.64
C ALA A 86 -5.76 -7.84 -4.97
N PHE A 87 -6.58 -8.23 -5.94
CA PHE A 87 -6.57 -7.71 -7.30
C PHE A 87 -8.00 -7.52 -7.83
N PRO A 88 -8.23 -6.60 -8.77
CA PRO A 88 -9.53 -6.45 -9.40
C PRO A 88 -9.85 -7.69 -10.26
N GLY A 89 -11.14 -7.99 -10.39
CA GLY A 89 -11.61 -8.96 -11.38
C GLY A 89 -11.49 -8.42 -12.81
N PRO A 90 -11.78 -9.25 -13.82
CA PRO A 90 -11.74 -8.83 -15.22
C PRO A 90 -12.54 -7.53 -15.46
N GLU A 91 -11.94 -6.60 -16.23
CA GLU A 91 -12.49 -5.27 -16.51
C GLU A 91 -12.58 -4.32 -15.32
N GLY A 92 -12.26 -4.79 -14.12
CA GLY A 92 -12.16 -3.96 -12.92
C GLY A 92 -10.81 -3.26 -12.82
N THR A 93 -10.74 -2.27 -11.95
CA THR A 93 -9.49 -1.54 -11.66
C THR A 93 -9.28 -1.42 -10.17
N MET A 94 -8.02 -1.24 -9.76
CA MET A 94 -7.68 -0.92 -8.38
C MET A 94 -6.55 0.10 -8.36
N PHE A 95 -6.72 1.12 -7.53
CA PHE A 95 -5.71 2.12 -7.28
C PHE A 95 -5.32 2.06 -5.80
N ARG A 96 -4.05 1.78 -5.53
CA ARG A 96 -3.48 1.70 -4.18
C ARG A 96 -2.09 2.31 -4.11
N LEU A 97 -1.70 2.72 -2.91
CA LEU A 97 -0.29 2.93 -2.57
C LEU A 97 0.14 1.83 -1.61
N ILE A 98 1.39 1.40 -1.75
CA ILE A 98 2.00 0.42 -0.84
C ILE A 98 3.28 1.04 -0.28
N SER A 99 3.34 1.15 1.05
CA SER A 99 4.59 1.41 1.77
C SER A 99 5.28 0.08 2.00
N TYR A 100 6.48 -0.06 1.47
CA TYR A 100 7.34 -1.21 1.70
C TYR A 100 8.32 -0.87 2.82
N PRO A 101 8.53 -1.80 3.79
CA PRO A 101 9.47 -1.57 4.87
C PRO A 101 10.89 -1.36 4.35
N PRO A 102 11.77 -0.76 5.17
CA PRO A 102 13.19 -0.72 4.91
C PRO A 102 13.77 -2.10 4.60
N ARG A 103 14.91 -2.11 3.88
CA ARG A 103 15.70 -3.33 3.73
C ARG A 103 15.98 -3.93 5.11
N ARG A 104 15.58 -5.18 5.28
CA ARG A 104 15.87 -5.89 6.54
C ARG A 104 17.37 -6.11 6.70
N PRO A 105 17.92 -5.88 7.90
CA PRO A 105 19.32 -6.16 8.17
C PRO A 105 19.61 -7.66 8.05
N GLU A 106 20.89 -8.00 7.88
CA GLU A 106 21.31 -9.39 7.93
C GLU A 106 20.93 -10.03 9.28
N GLY A 107 20.42 -11.26 9.23
CA GLY A 107 19.95 -11.95 10.44
C GLY A 107 18.61 -11.47 11.00
N TYR A 108 17.88 -10.58 10.29
CA TYR A 108 16.53 -10.19 10.69
C TYR A 108 15.65 -11.42 10.91
N LYS A 109 14.96 -11.41 12.05
CA LYS A 109 13.95 -12.42 12.39
C LYS A 109 12.57 -11.77 12.37
N PRO A 110 11.56 -12.43 11.82
CA PRO A 110 10.18 -11.98 11.95
C PRO A 110 9.77 -11.80 13.42
N PRO A 111 8.68 -11.10 13.70
CA PRO A 111 8.12 -11.02 15.04
C PRO A 111 7.92 -12.42 15.66
N PRO A 112 8.02 -12.55 16.99
CA PRO A 112 7.86 -13.85 17.68
C PRO A 112 6.55 -14.56 17.27
N GLY A 113 6.64 -15.85 16.95
CA GLY A 113 5.49 -16.66 16.54
C GLY A 113 5.06 -16.51 15.08
N VAL A 114 5.66 -15.60 14.33
CA VAL A 114 5.38 -15.46 12.89
C VAL A 114 6.14 -16.53 12.10
N THR A 115 5.39 -17.32 11.34
CA THR A 115 5.89 -18.24 10.31
C THR A 115 5.51 -17.71 8.94
N PHE A 116 6.12 -18.25 7.88
CA PHE A 116 5.74 -17.88 6.51
C PHE A 116 4.25 -18.14 6.25
N GLU A 117 3.74 -19.29 6.69
CA GLU A 117 2.33 -19.65 6.52
C GLU A 117 1.37 -18.72 7.29
N SER A 118 1.73 -18.34 8.52
CA SER A 118 0.91 -17.41 9.30
C SER A 118 0.92 -16.00 8.69
N ALA A 119 2.03 -15.57 8.10
CA ALA A 119 2.14 -14.30 7.40
C ALA A 119 1.28 -14.26 6.13
N LEU A 120 1.27 -15.33 5.33
CA LEU A 120 0.39 -15.42 4.15
C LEU A 120 -1.08 -15.43 4.54
N ARG A 121 -1.42 -16.13 5.63
CA ARG A 121 -2.80 -16.15 6.14
C ARG A 121 -3.23 -14.76 6.59
N GLU A 122 -2.43 -14.09 7.42
CA GLU A 122 -2.72 -12.70 7.82
C GLU A 122 -2.92 -11.80 6.61
N LEU A 123 -2.05 -11.93 5.61
CA LEU A 123 -2.14 -11.14 4.39
C LEU A 123 -3.46 -11.38 3.64
N SER A 124 -3.91 -12.65 3.53
CA SER A 124 -5.21 -12.99 2.94
C SER A 124 -6.41 -12.57 3.81
N ASP A 125 -6.27 -12.60 5.14
CA ASP A 125 -7.34 -12.18 6.05
C ASP A 125 -7.56 -10.66 5.99
N LYS A 126 -6.47 -9.88 5.90
CA LYS A 126 -6.50 -8.43 5.86
C LYS A 126 -6.74 -7.85 4.46
N VAL A 127 -6.21 -8.52 3.42
CA VAL A 127 -6.38 -8.18 2.00
C VAL A 127 -6.84 -9.46 1.28
N PRO A 128 -8.14 -9.73 1.20
CA PRO A 128 -8.69 -11.01 0.75
C PRO A 128 -8.08 -11.51 -0.56
N GLY A 129 -7.54 -12.73 -0.52
CA GLY A 129 -6.87 -13.40 -1.65
C GLY A 129 -5.40 -13.04 -1.85
N MET A 130 -4.85 -12.03 -1.16
CA MET A 130 -3.47 -11.58 -1.44
C MET A 130 -2.42 -12.65 -1.15
N GLY A 131 -2.51 -13.35 -0.03
CA GLY A 131 -1.55 -14.39 0.35
C GLY A 131 -1.53 -15.59 -0.60
N ASP A 132 -2.65 -15.85 -1.29
CA ASP A 132 -2.80 -16.98 -2.21
C ASP A 132 -1.98 -16.82 -3.51
N HIS A 133 -1.59 -15.60 -3.83
CA HIS A 133 -0.76 -15.29 -5.00
C HIS A 133 0.73 -15.52 -4.78
N PHE A 134 1.17 -15.64 -3.51
CA PHE A 134 2.59 -15.80 -3.17
C PHE A 134 3.04 -17.27 -3.21
N GLU A 135 4.20 -17.50 -3.79
CA GLU A 135 4.81 -18.82 -3.88
C GLU A 135 5.46 -19.24 -2.56
N ARG A 136 5.28 -20.51 -2.19
CA ARG A 136 5.78 -21.06 -0.92
C ARG A 136 7.26 -21.38 -0.95
N ASP A 137 7.76 -21.79 -2.10
CA ASP A 137 9.16 -22.17 -2.36
C ASP A 137 10.03 -21.00 -2.84
N ALA A 138 9.41 -19.87 -3.19
CA ALA A 138 10.10 -18.66 -3.61
C ALA A 138 9.54 -17.41 -2.90
N PRO A 139 9.87 -17.19 -1.60
CA PRO A 139 9.29 -16.13 -0.80
C PRO A 139 9.32 -14.75 -1.45
N GLY A 140 8.14 -14.14 -1.54
CA GLY A 140 7.91 -12.85 -2.17
C GLY A 140 7.63 -12.89 -3.67
N MET A 141 7.91 -14.03 -4.34
CA MET A 141 7.48 -14.23 -5.73
C MET A 141 5.97 -14.43 -5.79
N HIS A 142 5.34 -13.77 -6.76
CA HIS A 142 3.90 -13.87 -6.99
C HIS A 142 3.55 -13.53 -8.43
N THR A 143 2.33 -13.88 -8.80
CA THR A 143 1.75 -13.63 -10.11
C THR A 143 0.32 -13.13 -9.91
N SER A 144 -0.10 -12.14 -10.71
CA SER A 144 -1.46 -11.61 -10.72
C SER A 144 -2.08 -11.71 -12.11
N ASP A 145 -3.41 -11.74 -12.18
CA ASP A 145 -4.15 -11.68 -13.45
C ASP A 145 -4.50 -10.23 -13.78
N THR A 146 -3.49 -9.36 -13.70
CA THR A 146 -3.62 -7.92 -13.93
C THR A 146 -2.51 -7.39 -14.83
N ILE A 147 -2.77 -6.24 -15.44
CA ILE A 147 -1.73 -5.33 -15.87
C ILE A 147 -1.61 -4.27 -14.77
N ASP A 148 -0.41 -4.09 -14.21
CA ASP A 148 -0.20 -3.09 -13.18
C ASP A 148 0.70 -1.97 -13.71
N TYR A 149 0.21 -0.73 -13.62
CA TYR A 149 1.05 0.45 -13.78
C TYR A 149 1.58 0.84 -12.41
N GLY A 150 2.89 0.63 -12.20
CA GLY A 150 3.58 0.96 -10.96
C GLY A 150 4.43 2.21 -11.10
N ILE A 151 4.49 3.02 -10.05
CA ILE A 151 5.30 4.23 -9.99
C ILE A 151 6.00 4.27 -8.63
N VAL A 152 7.32 4.49 -8.63
CA VAL A 152 8.04 4.77 -7.39
C VAL A 152 7.76 6.21 -6.97
N VAL A 153 6.92 6.38 -5.96
CA VAL A 153 6.54 7.71 -5.44
C VAL A 153 7.65 8.29 -4.57
N ARG A 154 8.30 7.44 -3.76
CA ARG A 154 9.44 7.83 -2.91
C ARG A 154 10.32 6.61 -2.63
N GLY A 155 11.62 6.85 -2.52
CA GLY A 155 12.61 5.80 -2.27
C GLY A 155 13.04 5.11 -3.56
N GLU A 156 13.45 3.86 -3.42
CA GLU A 156 13.92 3.03 -4.53
C GLU A 156 13.36 1.61 -4.39
N MET A 157 13.20 0.92 -5.51
CA MET A 157 12.68 -0.44 -5.53
C MET A 157 13.45 -1.30 -6.53
N THR A 158 13.72 -2.54 -6.17
CA THR A 158 14.22 -3.54 -7.11
C THR A 158 13.08 -4.48 -7.47
N LEU A 159 12.76 -4.54 -8.75
CA LEU A 159 11.90 -5.57 -9.33
C LEU A 159 12.77 -6.73 -9.78
N GLU A 160 12.41 -7.94 -9.35
CA GLU A 160 13.07 -9.19 -9.73
C GLU A 160 12.09 -10.11 -10.45
N LEU A 161 12.51 -10.64 -11.59
CA LEU A 161 11.78 -11.60 -12.42
C LEU A 161 12.44 -12.99 -12.34
N ASP A 162 12.05 -13.89 -13.24
CA ASP A 162 12.65 -15.21 -13.40
C ASP A 162 14.14 -15.12 -13.71
N ASP A 163 14.86 -16.19 -13.42
CA ASP A 163 16.32 -16.34 -13.65
C ASP A 163 17.16 -15.24 -13.00
N GLY A 164 16.61 -14.58 -11.95
CA GLY A 164 17.29 -13.52 -11.23
C GLY A 164 17.45 -12.22 -12.00
N GLN A 165 16.72 -12.03 -13.09
CA GLN A 165 16.69 -10.77 -13.83
C GLN A 165 16.16 -9.65 -12.92
N LYS A 166 16.85 -8.51 -12.90
CA LYS A 166 16.52 -7.40 -12.02
C LYS A 166 16.58 -6.07 -12.73
N VAL A 167 15.68 -5.19 -12.34
CA VAL A 167 15.74 -3.76 -12.64
C VAL A 167 15.67 -2.97 -11.34
N HIS A 168 16.48 -1.95 -11.25
CA HIS A 168 16.48 -1.02 -10.14
C HIS A 168 15.74 0.24 -10.54
N LEU A 169 14.68 0.56 -9.78
CA LEU A 169 13.78 1.67 -10.02
C LEU A 169 14.01 2.74 -8.96
N ARG A 170 14.11 3.99 -9.38
CA ARG A 170 14.25 5.17 -8.53
C ARG A 170 12.96 5.98 -8.51
N GLN A 171 12.90 6.93 -7.60
CA GLN A 171 11.76 7.84 -7.54
C GLN A 171 11.43 8.45 -8.90
N GLY A 172 10.16 8.33 -9.31
CA GLY A 172 9.64 8.75 -10.61
C GLY A 172 9.71 7.69 -11.70
N ASP A 173 10.49 6.62 -11.53
CA ASP A 173 10.51 5.52 -12.50
C ASP A 173 9.18 4.76 -12.47
N CYS A 174 8.79 4.28 -13.66
CA CYS A 174 7.54 3.57 -13.89
C CYS A 174 7.80 2.15 -14.36
N ILE A 175 6.86 1.26 -14.05
CA ILE A 175 6.84 -0.11 -14.52
C ILE A 175 5.47 -0.43 -15.11
N VAL A 176 5.45 -1.20 -16.18
CA VAL A 176 4.26 -1.91 -16.65
C VAL A 176 4.49 -3.39 -16.38
N GLN A 177 3.79 -3.91 -15.38
CA GLN A 177 3.83 -5.31 -14.98
C GLN A 177 2.69 -6.06 -15.70
N ASN A 178 3.03 -6.92 -16.67
CA ASN A 178 2.08 -7.62 -17.53
C ASN A 178 1.66 -8.99 -16.96
N GLY A 179 1.24 -9.04 -15.69
CA GLY A 179 0.85 -10.30 -15.06
C GLY A 179 1.96 -11.35 -15.06
N THR A 180 3.23 -10.93 -15.13
CA THR A 180 4.38 -11.82 -15.09
C THR A 180 4.77 -12.14 -13.65
N ARG A 181 5.40 -13.28 -13.44
CA ARG A 181 5.93 -13.70 -12.15
C ARG A 181 7.01 -12.72 -11.68
N HIS A 182 6.90 -12.18 -10.46
CA HIS A 182 7.82 -11.16 -9.96
C HIS A 182 7.85 -11.06 -8.44
N ARG A 183 8.86 -10.31 -7.93
CA ARG A 183 8.91 -9.85 -6.54
C ARG A 183 9.52 -8.46 -6.41
N TRP A 184 9.15 -7.78 -5.34
CA TRP A 184 9.62 -6.46 -4.97
C TRP A 184 10.61 -6.53 -3.80
N ARG A 185 11.71 -5.80 -3.89
CA ARG A 185 12.69 -5.67 -2.81
C ARG A 185 13.10 -4.23 -2.64
N ASN A 186 12.85 -3.68 -1.46
CA ASN A 186 13.41 -2.38 -1.10
C ASN A 186 14.90 -2.53 -0.79
N PRO A 187 15.80 -1.88 -1.56
CA PRO A 187 17.25 -1.98 -1.34
C PRO A 187 17.77 -1.04 -0.27
N LEU A 188 16.97 -0.04 0.16
CA LEU A 188 17.38 1.05 1.03
C LEU A 188 17.03 0.80 2.50
N PRO A 189 17.74 1.48 3.44
CA PRO A 189 17.40 1.46 4.85
C PRO A 189 16.16 2.32 5.22
N GLU A 190 15.60 3.07 4.27
CA GLU A 190 14.37 3.83 4.42
C GLU A 190 13.18 3.13 3.73
N PRO A 191 11.93 3.42 4.15
CA PRO A 191 10.74 2.90 3.47
C PRO A 191 10.66 3.36 2.01
N CYS A 192 10.11 2.50 1.15
CA CYS A 192 9.76 2.85 -0.23
C CYS A 192 8.25 2.93 -0.37
N LEU A 193 7.74 4.01 -0.97
CA LEU A 193 6.34 4.18 -1.32
C LEU A 193 6.16 4.01 -2.83
N MET A 194 5.28 3.09 -3.22
CA MET A 194 4.90 2.87 -4.61
C MET A 194 3.41 3.08 -4.80
N ALA A 195 3.02 3.63 -5.95
CA ALA A 195 1.64 3.65 -6.42
C ALA A 195 1.44 2.53 -7.45
N PHE A 196 0.29 1.86 -7.38
CA PHE A 196 -0.13 0.86 -8.34
C PHE A 196 -1.55 1.13 -8.83
N ILE A 197 -1.72 1.08 -10.15
CA ILE A 197 -3.01 1.03 -10.81
C ILE A 197 -3.09 -0.34 -11.49
N SER A 198 -3.91 -1.24 -10.92
CA SER A 198 -4.10 -2.60 -11.42
C SER A 198 -5.36 -2.64 -12.28
N ILE A 199 -5.26 -3.26 -13.43
CA ILE A 199 -6.36 -3.49 -14.38
C ILE A 199 -6.53 -5.00 -14.51
N GLY A 200 -7.72 -5.50 -14.13
CA GLY A 200 -8.03 -6.91 -14.18
C GLY A 200 -8.04 -7.45 -15.61
N GLY A 201 -7.30 -8.53 -15.81
CA GLY A 201 -7.16 -9.23 -17.08
C GLY A 201 -7.80 -10.62 -17.06
N LYS A 202 -7.65 -11.31 -18.19
CA LYS A 202 -7.97 -12.74 -18.34
C LYS A 202 -6.73 -13.45 -18.84
N ARG A 203 -6.39 -14.58 -18.22
CA ARG A 203 -5.40 -15.49 -18.81
C ARG A 203 -6.07 -16.27 -19.92
N GLY A 204 -5.37 -16.42 -21.04
CA GLY A 204 -5.77 -17.28 -22.16
C GLY A 204 -5.56 -18.75 -21.86
#